data_11835e855dc338d8b7b2f85ae4e89e29
#
_entry.id   11835e855dc338d8b7b2f85ae4e89e29
#
_cell.length_a   1.000
_cell.length_b   1.000
_cell.length_c   1.000
_cell.angle_alpha   90.00
_cell.angle_beta   90.00
_cell.angle_gamma   90.00
#
_symmetry.space_group_name_H-M   'P 1'
#
loop_
_entity.id
_entity.type
_entity.pdbx_description
1 polymer ?
#
loop_
_entity_poly.entity_id
_entity_poly.type
_entity_poly.pdbx_seq_one_letter_code
_entity_poly.pdbx_strand_id
1 'polypeptide(L)'
;MATIVVVEDQPDSLKLLSTLLTLRGHTVIPLATGETLVDIVRTHTPPPDLVLLDIQLPGRDGYALLQDLKAMKGDRPWKVVALTAHAMAADRAKALAAGFDGYITKPIDIRTFPTEVAALLGASAGPGGGEGSAR
;
A
#
# COMPACT_ATOMS: atom_id res chain seq x y z
N MET A 1 14.73 1.03 -5.26
CA MET A 1 13.59 0.76 -6.15
C MET A 1 12.75 -0.36 -5.61
N ALA A 2 11.46 -0.18 -5.63
CA ALA A 2 10.55 -1.17 -5.08
C ALA A 2 9.49 -1.53 -6.10
N THR A 3 8.86 -2.68 -5.92
CA THR A 3 7.68 -3.08 -6.68
C THR A 3 6.47 -2.80 -5.80
N ILE A 4 5.57 -1.97 -6.29
CA ILE A 4 4.43 -1.48 -5.52
C ILE A 4 3.14 -1.77 -6.26
N VAL A 5 2.23 -2.48 -5.60
CA VAL A 5 0.89 -2.71 -6.14
C VAL A 5 0.00 -1.59 -5.64
N VAL A 6 -0.74 -0.94 -6.53
CA VAL A 6 -1.67 0.13 -6.16
C VAL A 6 -3.07 -0.31 -6.55
N VAL A 7 -3.96 -0.45 -5.57
CA VAL A 7 -5.35 -0.83 -5.81
C VAL A 7 -6.23 0.38 -5.52
N GLU A 8 -6.79 0.96 -6.58
CA GLU A 8 -7.56 2.19 -6.52
C GLU A 8 -8.53 2.23 -7.69
N ASP A 9 -9.83 2.37 -7.41
CA ASP A 9 -10.84 2.31 -8.47
C ASP A 9 -11.02 3.63 -9.23
N GLN A 10 -10.63 4.76 -8.66
CA GLN A 10 -10.74 6.05 -9.33
C GLN A 10 -9.61 6.21 -10.33
N PRO A 11 -9.90 6.34 -11.64
CA PRO A 11 -8.84 6.37 -12.65
C PRO A 11 -7.84 7.50 -12.45
N ASP A 12 -8.32 8.69 -12.08
CA ASP A 12 -7.42 9.83 -11.90
C ASP A 12 -6.50 9.61 -10.71
N SER A 13 -7.02 9.06 -9.61
CA SER A 13 -6.20 8.77 -8.44
C SER A 13 -5.19 7.68 -8.74
N LEU A 14 -5.62 6.63 -9.44
CA LEU A 14 -4.72 5.54 -9.81
C LEU A 14 -3.58 6.05 -10.68
N LYS A 15 -3.90 6.90 -11.64
CA LYS A 15 -2.87 7.48 -12.51
C LYS A 15 -1.91 8.37 -11.73
N LEU A 16 -2.44 9.19 -10.83
CA LEU A 16 -1.61 10.08 -10.02
C LEU A 16 -0.64 9.29 -9.16
N LEU A 17 -1.15 8.32 -8.42
CA LEU A 17 -0.31 7.50 -7.55
C LEU A 17 0.76 6.77 -8.34
N SER A 18 0.37 6.18 -9.47
CA SER A 18 1.29 5.44 -10.31
C SER A 18 2.38 6.34 -10.87
N THR A 19 2.01 7.54 -11.32
CA THR A 19 2.96 8.48 -11.88
C THR A 19 3.97 8.95 -10.83
N LEU A 20 3.49 9.31 -9.64
CA LEU A 20 4.37 9.78 -8.56
C LEU A 20 5.38 8.70 -8.17
N LEU A 21 4.94 7.47 -8.09
CA LEU A 21 5.82 6.37 -7.70
C LEU A 21 6.81 6.02 -8.81
N THR A 22 6.35 6.03 -10.05
CA THR A 22 7.22 5.74 -11.19
C THR A 22 8.32 6.79 -11.31
N LEU A 23 8.01 8.05 -11.02
CA LEU A 23 9.01 9.13 -11.05
C LEU A 23 10.10 8.92 -10.02
N ARG A 24 9.84 8.17 -8.97
CA ARG A 24 10.86 7.84 -7.96
C ARG A 24 11.58 6.54 -8.26
N GLY A 25 11.35 5.95 -9.43
CA GLY A 25 12.06 4.75 -9.85
C GLY A 25 11.41 3.45 -9.42
N HIS A 26 10.22 3.50 -8.84
CA HIS A 26 9.52 2.27 -8.44
C HIS A 26 8.82 1.64 -9.64
N THR A 27 8.67 0.32 -9.59
CA THR A 27 7.83 -0.41 -10.52
C THR A 27 6.43 -0.48 -9.95
N VAL A 28 5.44 -0.03 -10.71
CA VAL A 28 4.06 0.04 -10.21
C VAL A 28 3.20 -0.97 -10.95
N ILE A 29 2.40 -1.70 -10.20
CA ILE A 29 1.38 -2.60 -10.75
C ILE A 29 0.03 -1.98 -10.40
N PRO A 30 -0.61 -1.28 -11.34
CA PRO A 30 -1.89 -0.61 -11.04
C PRO A 30 -3.06 -1.57 -11.20
N LEU A 31 -3.93 -1.60 -10.22
CA LEU A 31 -5.15 -2.41 -10.25
C LEU A 31 -6.35 -1.53 -9.96
N ALA A 32 -7.31 -1.54 -10.87
CA ALA A 32 -8.54 -0.76 -10.69
C ALA A 32 -9.55 -1.47 -9.80
N THR A 33 -9.38 -2.75 -9.56
CA THR A 33 -10.25 -3.54 -8.68
C THR A 33 -9.38 -4.45 -7.83
N GLY A 34 -9.98 -5.02 -6.79
CA GLY A 34 -9.27 -5.96 -5.93
C GLY A 34 -9.34 -7.41 -6.38
N GLU A 35 -9.99 -7.67 -7.51
CA GLU A 35 -10.30 -9.06 -7.89
C GLU A 35 -9.07 -9.91 -8.16
N THR A 36 -8.02 -9.32 -8.71
CA THR A 36 -6.81 -10.06 -9.03
C THR A 36 -5.69 -9.85 -8.03
N LEU A 37 -5.94 -9.09 -6.97
CA LEU A 37 -4.88 -8.69 -6.04
C LEU A 37 -4.15 -9.88 -5.44
N VAL A 38 -4.88 -10.84 -4.91
CA VAL A 38 -4.25 -12.01 -4.26
C VAL A 38 -3.40 -12.78 -5.26
N ASP A 39 -3.91 -12.97 -6.47
CA ASP A 39 -3.17 -13.70 -7.50
C ASP A 39 -1.90 -12.96 -7.91
N ILE A 40 -1.98 -11.64 -8.07
CA ILE A 40 -0.83 -10.83 -8.43
C ILE A 40 0.25 -10.92 -7.35
N VAL A 41 -0.15 -10.74 -6.09
CA VAL A 41 0.80 -10.77 -4.98
C VAL A 41 1.45 -12.13 -4.85
N ARG A 42 0.67 -13.19 -5.10
CA ARG A 42 1.17 -14.55 -4.96
C ARG A 42 2.11 -14.96 -6.10
N THR A 43 1.85 -14.50 -7.31
CA THR A 43 2.55 -15.02 -8.49
C THR A 43 3.57 -14.06 -9.11
N HIS A 44 3.51 -12.77 -8.78
CA HIS A 44 4.42 -11.80 -9.39
C HIS A 44 5.87 -12.06 -8.94
N THR A 45 6.79 -12.01 -9.88
CA THR A 45 8.21 -12.20 -9.61
C THR A 45 8.97 -10.97 -10.12
N PRO A 46 9.68 -10.24 -9.25
CA PRO A 46 9.83 -10.47 -7.81
C PRO A 46 8.56 -10.16 -7.04
N PRO A 47 8.43 -10.65 -5.79
CA PRO A 47 7.26 -10.30 -4.98
C PRO A 47 7.19 -8.80 -4.74
N PRO A 48 5.99 -8.24 -4.62
CA PRO A 48 5.88 -6.81 -4.31
C PRO A 48 6.49 -6.50 -2.95
N ASP A 49 6.92 -5.26 -2.80
CA ASP A 49 7.43 -4.76 -1.52
C ASP A 49 6.34 -4.05 -0.74
N LEU A 50 5.35 -3.52 -1.43
CA LEU A 50 4.31 -2.70 -0.83
C LEU A 50 3.01 -2.85 -1.60
N VAL A 51 1.90 -2.93 -0.89
CA VAL A 51 0.56 -2.89 -1.48
C VAL A 51 -0.14 -1.66 -0.91
N LEU A 52 -0.51 -0.72 -1.78
CA LEU A 52 -1.34 0.42 -1.41
C LEU A 52 -2.76 0.05 -1.76
N LEU A 53 -3.62 -0.01 -0.75
CA LEU A 53 -4.95 -0.59 -0.89
C LEU A 53 -6.02 0.40 -0.44
N ASP A 54 -6.84 0.85 -1.37
CA ASP A 54 -7.98 1.69 -1.04
C ASP A 54 -8.96 0.88 -0.21
N ILE A 55 -9.34 1.42 0.94
CA ILE A 55 -10.29 0.73 1.81
C ILE A 55 -11.69 0.69 1.19
N GLN A 56 -12.04 1.71 0.42
CA GLN A 56 -13.39 1.85 -0.12
C GLN A 56 -13.46 1.48 -1.59
N LEU A 57 -13.38 0.19 -1.87
CA LEU A 57 -13.48 -0.31 -3.23
C LEU A 57 -14.90 -0.83 -3.51
N PRO A 58 -15.43 -0.62 -4.72
CA PRO A 58 -16.71 -1.22 -5.08
C PRO A 58 -16.62 -2.74 -5.05
N GLY A 59 -17.62 -3.38 -4.54
CA GLY A 59 -17.73 -4.83 -4.57
C GLY A 59 -16.98 -5.54 -3.46
N ARG A 60 -15.78 -5.10 -3.13
CA ARG A 60 -14.98 -5.67 -2.04
C ARG A 60 -14.36 -4.54 -1.26
N ASP A 61 -14.50 -4.53 0.04
CA ASP A 61 -13.82 -3.50 0.81
C ASP A 61 -12.37 -3.89 1.07
N GLY A 62 -11.56 -2.88 1.38
CA GLY A 62 -10.14 -3.09 1.59
C GLY A 62 -9.83 -3.96 2.79
N TYR A 63 -10.69 -3.98 3.81
CA TYR A 63 -10.49 -4.84 4.97
C TYR A 63 -10.61 -6.32 4.61
N ALA A 64 -11.57 -6.67 3.74
CA ALA A 64 -11.71 -8.04 3.29
C ALA A 64 -10.49 -8.48 2.48
N LEU A 65 -10.00 -7.61 1.61
CA LEU A 65 -8.80 -7.90 0.82
C LEU A 65 -7.58 -8.06 1.71
N LEU A 66 -7.46 -7.22 2.74
CA LEU A 66 -6.37 -7.33 3.71
C LEU A 66 -6.38 -8.72 4.36
N GLN A 67 -7.55 -9.20 4.76
CA GLN A 67 -7.64 -10.51 5.39
C GLN A 67 -7.24 -11.62 4.43
N ASP A 68 -7.62 -11.49 3.15
CA ASP A 68 -7.20 -12.46 2.14
C ASP A 68 -5.68 -12.49 2.01
N LEU A 69 -5.04 -11.31 2.01
CA LEU A 69 -3.58 -11.25 1.93
C LEU A 69 -2.92 -11.86 3.16
N LYS A 70 -3.49 -11.60 4.34
CA LYS A 70 -2.92 -12.13 5.58
C LYS A 70 -3.12 -13.63 5.72
N ALA A 71 -4.12 -14.18 5.05
CA ALA A 71 -4.36 -15.62 5.08
C ALA A 71 -3.35 -16.40 4.23
N MET A 72 -2.57 -15.72 3.39
CA MET A 72 -1.55 -16.38 2.59
C MET A 72 -0.44 -16.88 3.48
N LYS A 73 0.09 -18.04 3.14
CA LYS A 73 1.10 -18.68 3.98
C LYS A 73 2.51 -18.30 3.59
N GLY A 74 3.42 -18.45 4.53
CA GLY A 74 4.83 -18.23 4.32
C GLY A 74 5.23 -16.80 4.64
N ASP A 75 6.51 -16.51 4.44
CA ASP A 75 7.01 -15.15 4.67
C ASP A 75 6.46 -14.20 3.63
N ARG A 76 6.08 -13.03 4.10
CA ARG A 76 5.49 -12.00 3.25
C ARG A 76 6.39 -10.78 3.25
N PRO A 77 7.11 -10.54 2.16
CA PRO A 77 7.99 -9.38 2.11
C PRO A 77 7.24 -8.06 2.00
N TRP A 78 5.99 -8.11 1.57
CA TRP A 78 5.24 -6.88 1.34
C TRP A 78 4.59 -6.34 2.61
N LYS A 79 4.44 -5.04 2.64
CA LYS A 79 3.59 -4.36 3.60
C LYS A 79 2.30 -3.97 2.91
N VAL A 80 1.22 -3.86 3.67
CA VAL A 80 -0.08 -3.42 3.15
C VAL A 80 -0.44 -2.11 3.83
N VAL A 81 -0.65 -1.06 3.04
CA VAL A 81 -0.92 0.29 3.53
C VAL A 81 -2.30 0.72 3.05
N ALA A 82 -3.11 1.22 3.97
CA ALA A 82 -4.45 1.67 3.66
C ALA A 82 -4.44 3.05 3.01
N LEU A 83 -5.21 3.20 1.93
CA LEU A 83 -5.52 4.51 1.36
C LEU A 83 -6.97 4.81 1.72
N THR A 84 -7.25 5.99 2.28
CA THR A 84 -8.60 6.28 2.71
C THR A 84 -8.86 7.78 2.78
N ALA A 85 -10.11 8.16 2.52
CA ALA A 85 -10.56 9.53 2.73
C ALA A 85 -10.91 9.81 4.19
N HIS A 86 -10.94 8.77 5.02
CA HIS A 86 -11.33 8.91 6.42
C HIS A 86 -10.09 9.12 7.28
N ALA A 87 -9.91 10.35 7.75
CA ALA A 87 -8.69 10.76 8.45
C ALA A 87 -8.84 10.87 9.97
N MET A 88 -9.98 10.48 10.52
CA MET A 88 -10.20 10.54 11.96
C MET A 88 -9.33 9.54 12.71
N ALA A 89 -8.96 9.87 13.95
CA ALA A 89 -8.12 9.01 14.75
C ALA A 89 -8.72 7.61 14.93
N ALA A 90 -10.06 7.53 15.07
CA ALA A 90 -10.72 6.24 15.21
C ALA A 90 -10.58 5.39 13.94
N ASP A 91 -10.64 6.01 12.77
CA ASP A 91 -10.48 5.29 11.49
C ASP A 91 -9.07 4.77 11.34
N ARG A 92 -8.09 5.57 11.71
CA ARG A 92 -6.68 5.15 11.70
C ARG A 92 -6.46 3.98 12.64
N ALA A 93 -6.98 4.08 13.87
CA ALA A 93 -6.84 3.01 14.85
C ALA A 93 -7.48 1.72 14.35
N LYS A 94 -8.64 1.82 13.70
CA LYS A 94 -9.31 0.66 13.14
C LYS A 94 -8.47 -0.02 12.06
N ALA A 95 -7.87 0.78 11.18
CA ALA A 95 -7.05 0.24 10.10
C ALA A 95 -5.82 -0.47 10.66
N LEU A 96 -5.14 0.15 11.60
CA LEU A 96 -3.94 -0.45 12.19
C LEU A 96 -4.29 -1.70 13.00
N ALA A 97 -5.41 -1.67 13.73
CA ALA A 97 -5.86 -2.84 14.49
C ALA A 97 -6.24 -4.00 13.58
N ALA A 98 -6.73 -3.72 12.39
CA ALA A 98 -7.08 -4.76 11.43
C ALA A 98 -5.84 -5.42 10.81
N GLY A 99 -4.69 -4.76 10.90
CA GLY A 99 -3.45 -5.35 10.42
C GLY A 99 -2.76 -4.60 9.29
N PHE A 100 -3.27 -3.42 8.90
CA PHE A 100 -2.55 -2.59 7.95
C PHE A 100 -1.25 -2.12 8.58
N ASP A 101 -0.19 -2.09 7.77
CA ASP A 101 1.14 -1.67 8.24
C ASP A 101 1.30 -0.16 8.23
N GLY A 102 0.42 0.54 7.56
CA GLY A 102 0.46 1.99 7.49
C GLY A 102 -0.86 2.55 6.98
N TYR A 103 -0.92 3.86 6.82
CA TYR A 103 -2.16 4.56 6.59
C TYR A 103 -1.85 5.87 5.87
N ILE A 104 -2.45 6.08 4.72
CA ILE A 104 -2.28 7.31 3.95
C ILE A 104 -3.65 7.87 3.65
N THR A 105 -3.85 9.15 3.97
CA THR A 105 -5.15 9.79 3.79
C THR A 105 -5.23 10.46 2.43
N LYS A 106 -6.45 10.51 1.88
CA LYS A 106 -6.78 11.25 0.68
C LYS A 106 -7.38 12.60 1.07
N PRO A 107 -7.23 13.62 0.25
CA PRO A 107 -6.58 13.60 -1.06
C PRO A 107 -5.07 13.48 -0.91
N ILE A 108 -4.44 12.89 -1.91
CA ILE A 108 -3.00 12.66 -1.91
C ILE A 108 -2.27 13.99 -2.05
N ASP A 109 -1.34 14.25 -1.14
CA ASP A 109 -0.47 15.42 -1.23
C ASP A 109 0.74 15.03 -2.07
N ILE A 110 0.85 15.60 -3.26
CA ILE A 110 1.90 15.21 -4.21
C ILE A 110 3.30 15.53 -3.68
N ARG A 111 3.42 16.43 -2.73
CA ARG A 111 4.72 16.79 -2.15
C ARG A 111 5.18 15.79 -1.09
N THR A 112 4.25 15.24 -0.33
CA THR A 112 4.61 14.37 0.81
C THR A 112 4.44 12.90 0.50
N PHE A 113 3.57 12.54 -0.44
CA PHE A 113 3.26 11.15 -0.73
C PHE A 113 4.51 10.31 -1.05
N PRO A 114 5.40 10.75 -1.95
CA PRO A 114 6.58 9.93 -2.25
C PRO A 114 7.47 9.71 -1.03
N THR A 115 7.57 10.71 -0.16
CA THR A 115 8.34 10.59 1.07
C THR A 115 7.69 9.64 2.06
N GLU A 116 6.36 9.69 2.16
CA GLU A 116 5.62 8.76 3.01
C GLU A 116 5.83 7.32 2.57
N VAL A 117 5.77 7.08 1.26
CA VAL A 117 6.01 5.74 0.72
C VAL A 117 7.44 5.29 0.99
N ALA A 118 8.40 6.17 0.80
CA ALA A 118 9.80 5.85 1.06
C ALA A 118 10.01 5.48 2.53
N ALA A 119 9.37 6.19 3.44
CA ALA A 119 9.47 5.88 4.87
C ALA A 119 8.88 4.51 5.19
N LEU A 120 7.75 4.17 4.57
CA LEU A 120 7.14 2.86 4.79
C LEU A 120 8.02 1.74 4.25
N LEU A 121 8.63 1.93 3.11
CA LEU A 121 9.54 0.96 2.52
C LEU A 121 10.80 0.82 3.38
N GLY A 122 11.32 1.93 3.87
CA GLY A 122 12.50 1.91 4.73
C GLY A 122 12.23 1.21 6.04
N ALA A 123 11.04 1.40 6.61
CA ALA A 123 10.67 0.73 7.84
C ALA A 123 10.63 -0.78 7.66
N SER A 124 10.29 -1.27 6.45
CA SER A 124 10.29 -2.71 6.22
C SER A 124 11.71 -3.25 6.10
N ALA A 125 12.64 -2.42 5.67
CA ALA A 125 14.03 -2.87 5.55
C ALA A 125 14.72 -2.99 6.90
N GLY A 126 14.21 -2.38 7.88
CA GLY A 126 14.81 -2.38 8.99
C GLY A 126 15.13 -2.70 9.91
N PRO A 127 15.73 -3.15 10.56
CA PRO A 127 16.19 -2.98 11.76
C PRO A 127 17.14 -1.89 11.78
N GLY A 128 17.14 -1.61 11.61
CA GLY A 128 17.82 -0.78 11.58
C GLY A 128 17.74 0.10 11.29
N GLY A 129 17.41 -0.17 11.25
CA GLY A 129 17.30 0.61 11.01
C GLY A 129 17.26 1.45 11.25
N GLY A 130 17.22 1.32 11.36
CA GLY A 130 17.07 2.17 11.39
C GLY A 130 17.22 2.98 11.52
N GLU A 131 17.31 3.02 11.43
CA GLU A 131 17.39 3.74 11.37
C GLU A 131 17.09 4.43 11.31
N GLY A 132 16.93 4.31 11.41
CA GLY A 132 16.45 4.93 11.18
C GLY A 132 16.27 5.52 11.09
N SER A 133 16.29 5.60 11.06
CA SER A 133 16.06 6.16 10.84
C SER A 133 15.96 6.90 10.71
N ALA A 134 15.83 7.06 10.75
CA ALA A 134 15.68 7.69 10.55
C ALA A 134 15.85 8.48 10.34
N ARG A 135 15.71 8.70 10.27
CA ARG A 135 15.70 9.14 9.95
C ARG A 135 15.64 9.73 9.86
#